data_56ddb933c196f0b9d24729e74f9439a8
#
_entry.id   56ddb933c196f0b9d24729e74f9439a8
#
_cell.length_a   1.000
_cell.length_b   1.000
_cell.length_c   1.000
_cell.angle_alpha   90.00
_cell.angle_beta   90.00
_cell.angle_gamma   90.00
#
_symmetry.space_group_name_H-M   'P 1'
#
loop_
_entity.id
_entity.type
_entity.pdbx_description
1 polymer ?
#
loop_
_entity_poly.entity_id
_entity_poly.type
_entity_poly.pdbx_seq_one_letter_code
_entity_poly.pdbx_strand_id
1 'polypeptide(L)'
;MTRHCNICNSDKQHDEFYKGLTYCKSCHKKNREAYYQKNKEKKIKYAVEYRKNNIDKVRSRVNKYYKERRQTDIEFRLRECLRARINSGLNRHLSGGEFGTSLELLGCDINTWKQHLEKQFTSEMNWNNYGTYWEIDHIYPLSKGGSFHYTNTQPLTVIENQTKSNKIWQN
;
A
#
# COMPACT_ATOMS: atom_id res chain seq x y z
N MET A 1 -24.00 25.44 25.79
CA MET A 1 -23.16 25.96 26.90
C MET A 1 -21.78 26.26 26.37
N THR A 2 -21.31 27.49 26.56
CA THR A 2 -19.94 27.91 26.22
C THR A 2 -19.03 27.74 27.40
N ARG A 3 -17.72 27.60 27.12
CA ARG A 3 -16.64 27.47 28.09
C ARG A 3 -15.48 28.39 27.70
N HIS A 4 -14.87 29.05 28.64
CA HIS A 4 -13.74 29.94 28.39
C HIS A 4 -12.43 29.14 28.17
N CYS A 5 -11.68 29.49 27.10
CA CYS A 5 -10.36 28.94 26.82
C CYS A 5 -9.28 29.85 27.39
N ASN A 6 -8.49 29.35 28.34
CA ASN A 6 -7.45 30.15 29.03
C ASN A 6 -6.20 30.44 28.18
N ILE A 7 -6.10 29.95 26.95
CA ILE A 7 -4.94 30.25 26.08
C ILE A 7 -5.31 31.28 25.01
N CYS A 8 -6.45 31.17 24.34
CA CYS A 8 -6.87 32.16 23.34
C CYS A 8 -7.84 33.21 23.90
N ASN A 9 -8.18 33.15 25.18
CA ASN A 9 -9.10 34.02 25.89
C ASN A 9 -10.44 34.23 25.15
N SER A 10 -10.98 33.15 24.60
CA SER A 10 -12.25 33.16 23.84
C SER A 10 -13.20 32.11 24.40
N ASP A 11 -14.50 32.45 24.38
CA ASP A 11 -15.55 31.50 24.72
C ASP A 11 -15.82 30.59 23.52
N LYS A 12 -15.84 29.30 23.74
CA LYS A 12 -16.01 28.25 22.75
C LYS A 12 -17.09 27.28 23.20
N GLN A 13 -17.68 26.54 22.24
CA GLN A 13 -18.64 25.50 22.55
C GLN A 13 -17.98 24.39 23.38
N HIS A 14 -18.73 23.74 24.26
CA HIS A 14 -18.20 22.72 25.19
C HIS A 14 -17.55 21.53 24.45
N ASP A 15 -18.04 21.19 23.28
CA ASP A 15 -17.52 20.13 22.40
C ASP A 15 -16.17 20.48 21.75
N GLU A 16 -15.78 21.77 21.75
CA GLU A 16 -14.44 22.21 21.31
C GLU A 16 -13.35 21.98 22.36
N PHE A 17 -13.65 21.38 23.51
CA PHE A 17 -12.67 21.03 24.55
C PHE A 17 -12.50 19.51 24.66
N TYR A 18 -11.31 19.07 25.02
CA TYR A 18 -11.11 17.72 25.53
C TYR A 18 -11.51 17.64 26.99
N LYS A 19 -12.01 16.49 27.43
CA LYS A 19 -12.36 16.25 28.84
C LYS A 19 -11.14 16.53 29.73
N GLY A 20 -11.34 17.37 30.75
CA GLY A 20 -10.30 17.70 31.73
C GLY A 20 -9.33 18.81 31.32
N LEU A 21 -9.41 19.35 30.09
CA LEU A 21 -8.54 20.47 29.69
C LEU A 21 -9.25 21.82 29.85
N THR A 22 -8.50 22.86 30.25
CA THR A 22 -8.96 24.24 30.41
C THR A 22 -8.79 25.10 29.15
N TYR A 23 -8.30 24.52 28.06
CA TYR A 23 -8.08 25.17 26.77
C TYR A 23 -8.69 24.35 25.62
N CYS A 24 -9.07 25.05 24.54
CA CYS A 24 -9.77 24.46 23.43
C CYS A 24 -8.89 23.54 22.56
N LYS A 25 -9.52 22.70 21.75
CA LYS A 25 -8.86 21.73 20.84
C LYS A 25 -7.90 22.41 19.86
N SER A 26 -8.24 23.62 19.37
CA SER A 26 -7.35 24.36 18.47
C SER A 26 -6.08 24.83 19.17
N CYS A 27 -6.17 25.33 20.39
CA CYS A 27 -4.99 25.68 21.20
C CYS A 27 -4.18 24.45 21.58
N HIS A 28 -4.82 23.34 21.90
CA HIS A 28 -4.14 22.08 22.13
C HIS A 28 -3.32 21.62 20.90
N LYS A 29 -3.92 21.71 19.70
CA LYS A 29 -3.22 21.39 18.45
C LYS A 29 -2.00 22.28 18.22
N LYS A 30 -2.15 23.61 18.41
CA LYS A 30 -1.03 24.56 18.28
C LYS A 30 0.10 24.25 19.26
N ASN A 31 -0.21 23.99 20.52
CA ASN A 31 0.79 23.65 21.53
C ASN A 31 1.52 22.34 21.23
N ARG A 32 0.78 21.32 20.75
CA ARG A 32 1.38 20.05 20.32
C ARG A 32 2.33 20.24 19.13
N GLU A 33 1.92 21.05 18.17
CA GLU A 33 2.76 21.37 17.02
C GLU A 33 4.03 22.10 17.43
N ALA A 34 3.91 23.14 18.25
CA ALA A 34 5.06 23.88 18.76
C ALA A 34 6.01 22.97 19.55
N TYR A 35 5.47 22.11 20.41
CA TYR A 35 6.26 21.11 21.14
C TYR A 35 6.95 20.12 20.19
N TYR A 36 6.26 19.67 19.15
CA TYR A 36 6.83 18.76 18.15
C TYR A 36 7.98 19.44 17.41
N GLN A 37 7.80 20.64 16.92
CA GLN A 37 8.85 21.37 16.20
C GLN A 37 10.07 21.61 17.09
N LYS A 38 9.86 22.01 18.34
CA LYS A 38 10.96 22.20 19.32
C LYS A 38 11.75 20.91 19.59
N ASN A 39 11.10 19.75 19.56
CA ASN A 39 11.72 18.48 19.94
C ASN A 39 11.95 17.53 18.73
N LYS A 40 11.68 17.99 17.51
CA LYS A 40 11.70 17.17 16.29
C LYS A 40 13.02 16.43 16.11
N GLU A 41 14.11 17.16 16.15
CA GLU A 41 15.46 16.58 15.95
C GLU A 41 15.81 15.54 17.02
N LYS A 42 15.53 15.86 18.29
CA LYS A 42 15.75 14.93 19.40
C LYS A 42 14.94 13.63 19.22
N LYS A 43 13.66 13.75 18.80
CA LYS A 43 12.80 12.60 18.55
C LYS A 43 13.27 11.77 17.36
N ILE A 44 13.72 12.42 16.29
CA ILE A 44 14.28 11.72 15.12
C ILE A 44 15.54 10.97 15.51
N LYS A 45 16.48 11.63 16.20
CA LYS A 45 17.72 11.01 16.67
C LYS A 45 17.43 9.77 17.55
N TYR A 46 16.54 9.93 18.53
CA TYR A 46 16.12 8.81 19.37
C TYR A 46 15.52 7.65 18.56
N ALA A 47 14.63 7.96 17.62
CA ALA A 47 13.98 6.92 16.79
C ALA A 47 15.00 6.17 15.91
N VAL A 48 15.98 6.87 15.34
CA VAL A 48 17.06 6.27 14.55
C VAL A 48 17.92 5.35 15.42
N GLU A 49 18.34 5.85 16.59
CA GLU A 49 19.16 5.08 17.54
C GLU A 49 18.40 3.85 18.07
N TYR A 50 17.14 4.04 18.47
CA TYR A 50 16.30 2.92 18.88
C TYR A 50 16.19 1.84 17.79
N ARG A 51 15.95 2.26 16.54
CA ARG A 51 15.85 1.31 15.41
C ARG A 51 17.14 0.59 15.15
N LYS A 52 18.29 1.27 15.24
CA LYS A 52 19.62 0.68 15.10
C LYS A 52 19.86 -0.38 16.18
N ASN A 53 19.53 -0.09 17.43
CA ASN A 53 19.78 -0.99 18.56
C ASN A 53 18.75 -2.13 18.69
N ASN A 54 17.62 -2.03 17.98
CA ASN A 54 16.51 -3.00 18.06
C ASN A 54 16.13 -3.54 16.67
N ILE A 55 17.06 -3.63 15.74
CA ILE A 55 16.78 -3.94 14.34
C ILE A 55 16.02 -5.24 14.15
N ASP A 56 16.41 -6.30 14.85
CA ASP A 56 15.77 -7.62 14.72
C ASP A 56 14.36 -7.63 15.30
N LYS A 57 14.15 -6.96 16.43
CA LYS A 57 12.83 -6.81 17.03
C LYS A 57 11.88 -6.02 16.14
N VAL A 58 12.38 -4.93 15.53
CA VAL A 58 11.60 -4.10 14.60
C VAL A 58 11.28 -4.92 13.34
N ARG A 59 12.27 -5.61 12.76
CA ARG A 59 12.11 -6.46 11.57
C ARG A 59 11.09 -7.58 11.81
N SER A 60 11.20 -8.29 12.92
CA SER A 60 10.28 -9.37 13.29
C SER A 60 8.83 -8.87 13.40
N ARG A 61 8.61 -7.73 14.09
CA ARG A 61 7.29 -7.12 14.19
C ARG A 61 6.73 -6.70 12.83
N VAL A 62 7.55 -6.07 12.01
CA VAL A 62 7.16 -5.63 10.66
C VAL A 62 6.84 -6.84 9.78
N ASN A 63 7.67 -7.87 9.78
CA ASN A 63 7.44 -9.08 8.99
C ASN A 63 6.16 -9.80 9.43
N LYS A 64 5.90 -9.88 10.75
CA LYS A 64 4.65 -10.44 11.29
C LYS A 64 3.43 -9.67 10.77
N TYR A 65 3.45 -8.33 10.88
CA TYR A 65 2.38 -7.46 10.37
C TYR A 65 2.11 -7.69 8.88
N TYR A 66 3.16 -7.70 8.05
CA TYR A 66 3.02 -7.92 6.60
C TYR A 66 2.51 -9.32 6.28
N LYS A 67 2.97 -10.35 7.01
CA LYS A 67 2.51 -11.72 6.84
C LYS A 67 1.01 -11.85 7.13
N GLU A 68 0.56 -11.32 8.26
CA GLU A 68 -0.85 -11.33 8.65
C GLU A 68 -1.71 -10.55 7.65
N ARG A 69 -1.25 -9.37 7.26
CA ARG A 69 -2.00 -8.53 6.33
C ARG A 69 -2.12 -9.13 4.92
N ARG A 70 -1.10 -9.82 4.43
CA ARG A 70 -1.17 -10.54 3.15
C ARG A 70 -2.20 -11.67 3.16
N GLN A 71 -2.48 -12.26 4.32
CA GLN A 71 -3.46 -13.33 4.45
C GLN A 71 -4.90 -12.80 4.51
N THR A 72 -5.11 -11.62 5.07
CA THR A 72 -6.45 -11.08 5.37
C THR A 72 -6.89 -9.95 4.45
N ASP A 73 -5.95 -9.23 3.80
CA ASP A 73 -6.22 -8.06 2.97
C ASP A 73 -5.77 -8.31 1.52
N ILE A 74 -6.72 -8.75 0.71
CA ILE A 74 -6.48 -9.08 -0.71
C ILE A 74 -6.04 -7.85 -1.51
N GLU A 75 -6.63 -6.68 -1.26
CA GLU A 75 -6.22 -5.45 -1.96
C GLU A 75 -4.79 -5.06 -1.63
N PHE A 76 -4.40 -5.18 -0.36
CA PHE A 76 -3.02 -4.96 0.04
C PHE A 76 -2.06 -5.91 -0.67
N ARG A 77 -2.41 -7.20 -0.75
CA ARG A 77 -1.64 -8.24 -1.45
C ARG A 77 -1.49 -7.92 -2.94
N LEU A 78 -2.56 -7.47 -3.59
CA LEU A 78 -2.54 -7.04 -5.00
C LEU A 78 -1.66 -5.81 -5.22
N ARG A 79 -1.72 -4.80 -4.33
CA ARG A 79 -0.85 -3.62 -4.40
C ARG A 79 0.63 -3.99 -4.28
N GLU A 80 0.99 -4.90 -3.39
CA GLU A 80 2.36 -5.38 -3.27
C GLU A 80 2.81 -6.15 -4.51
N CYS A 81 1.94 -7.04 -5.03
CA CYS A 81 2.20 -7.77 -6.25
C CYS A 81 2.44 -6.82 -7.44
N LEU A 82 1.58 -5.82 -7.61
CA LEU A 82 1.73 -4.80 -8.66
C LEU A 82 3.06 -4.06 -8.55
N ARG A 83 3.41 -3.57 -7.37
CA ARG A 83 4.69 -2.88 -7.14
C ARG A 83 5.89 -3.77 -7.48
N ALA A 84 5.86 -5.02 -7.03
CA ALA A 84 6.94 -5.97 -7.30
C ALA A 84 7.10 -6.23 -8.81
N ARG A 85 5.99 -6.40 -9.53
CA ARG A 85 5.97 -6.64 -10.98
C ARG A 85 6.50 -5.43 -11.75
N ILE A 86 6.03 -4.23 -11.42
CA ILE A 86 6.49 -3.00 -12.05
C ILE A 86 7.98 -2.80 -11.78
N ASN A 87 8.43 -2.88 -10.53
CA ASN A 87 9.85 -2.74 -10.20
C ASN A 87 10.71 -3.79 -10.94
N SER A 88 10.25 -5.03 -11.00
CA SER A 88 10.97 -6.09 -11.73
C SER A 88 10.98 -5.86 -13.24
N GLY A 89 9.88 -5.37 -13.82
CA GLY A 89 9.79 -5.04 -15.24
C GLY A 89 10.64 -3.83 -15.61
N LEU A 90 10.58 -2.77 -14.80
CA LEU A 90 11.39 -1.55 -15.00
C LEU A 90 12.89 -1.87 -14.92
N ASN A 91 13.32 -2.65 -13.94
CA ASN A 91 14.73 -3.01 -13.79
C ASN A 91 15.27 -3.88 -14.92
N ARG A 92 14.42 -4.67 -15.61
CA ARG A 92 14.84 -5.56 -16.69
C ARG A 92 14.78 -4.92 -18.08
N HIS A 93 13.83 -4.04 -18.31
CA HIS A 93 13.48 -3.61 -19.67
C HIS A 93 13.60 -2.11 -19.93
N LEU A 94 13.71 -1.29 -18.90
CA LEU A 94 13.60 0.15 -19.01
C LEU A 94 14.67 0.85 -18.13
N SER A 95 15.86 0.99 -18.64
CA SER A 95 16.89 1.85 -18.05
C SER A 95 16.61 3.33 -18.38
N GLY A 96 16.13 4.10 -17.39
CA GLY A 96 16.24 5.56 -17.38
C GLY A 96 15.03 6.39 -17.80
N GLY A 97 13.79 5.91 -17.68
CA GLY A 97 12.59 6.73 -17.90
C GLY A 97 11.92 7.21 -16.61
N GLU A 98 11.33 8.41 -16.63
CA GLU A 98 10.36 8.81 -15.60
C GLU A 98 9.07 8.01 -15.82
N PHE A 99 8.77 7.13 -14.87
CA PHE A 99 7.55 6.32 -14.90
C PHE A 99 6.58 6.87 -13.86
N GLY A 100 5.31 6.96 -14.26
CA GLY A 100 4.20 7.30 -13.39
C GLY A 100 4.06 6.34 -12.20
N THR A 101 3.11 6.61 -11.33
CA THR A 101 2.80 5.74 -10.19
C THR A 101 2.35 4.35 -10.67
N SER A 102 2.46 3.35 -9.80
CA SER A 102 2.02 1.98 -10.12
C SER A 102 0.54 1.89 -10.55
N LEU A 103 -0.31 2.80 -10.06
CA LEU A 103 -1.72 2.85 -10.44
C LEU A 103 -1.94 3.50 -11.80
N GLU A 104 -1.13 4.50 -12.17
CA GLU A 104 -1.17 5.10 -13.51
C GLU A 104 -0.76 4.07 -14.57
N LEU A 105 0.27 3.28 -14.32
CA LEU A 105 0.69 2.20 -15.22
C LEU A 105 -0.36 1.09 -15.31
N LEU A 106 -1.07 0.81 -14.22
CA LEU A 106 -2.17 -0.15 -14.21
C LEU A 106 -3.39 0.37 -14.98
N GLY A 107 -3.62 1.67 -15.02
CA GLY A 107 -4.74 2.32 -15.68
C GLY A 107 -6.07 2.23 -14.93
N CYS A 108 -6.08 1.75 -13.70
CA CYS A 108 -7.27 1.67 -12.86
C CYS A 108 -6.90 1.57 -11.37
N ASP A 109 -7.90 1.67 -10.49
CA ASP A 109 -7.72 1.37 -9.07
C ASP A 109 -7.66 -0.16 -8.81
N ILE A 110 -7.21 -0.52 -7.62
CA ILE A 110 -7.00 -1.92 -7.22
C ILE A 110 -8.31 -2.72 -7.18
N ASN A 111 -9.42 -2.09 -6.82
CA ASN A 111 -10.71 -2.78 -6.77
C ASN A 111 -11.22 -3.12 -8.17
N THR A 112 -11.09 -2.19 -9.11
CA THR A 112 -11.39 -2.42 -10.53
C THR A 112 -10.55 -3.55 -11.11
N TRP A 113 -9.25 -3.56 -10.81
CA TRP A 113 -8.36 -4.65 -11.24
C TRP A 113 -8.75 -6.00 -10.63
N LYS A 114 -9.07 -6.01 -9.33
CA LYS A 114 -9.56 -7.20 -8.63
C LYS A 114 -10.81 -7.76 -9.31
N GLN A 115 -11.81 -6.90 -9.58
CA GLN A 115 -13.05 -7.31 -10.27
C GLN A 115 -12.79 -7.80 -11.69
N HIS A 116 -11.85 -7.19 -12.41
CA HIS A 116 -11.45 -7.64 -13.75
C HIS A 116 -10.90 -9.06 -13.73
N LEU A 117 -10.07 -9.40 -12.74
CA LEU A 117 -9.55 -10.75 -12.57
C LEU A 117 -10.64 -11.75 -12.14
N GLU A 118 -11.49 -11.35 -11.16
CA GLU A 118 -12.61 -12.20 -10.69
C GLU A 118 -13.59 -12.59 -11.78
N LYS A 119 -13.85 -11.70 -12.73
CA LYS A 119 -14.71 -12.01 -13.90
C LYS A 119 -14.16 -13.11 -14.81
N GLN A 120 -12.87 -13.39 -14.72
CA GLN A 120 -12.18 -14.38 -15.53
C GLN A 120 -11.88 -15.68 -14.74
N PHE A 121 -12.28 -15.75 -13.47
CA PHE A 121 -12.04 -16.94 -12.66
C PHE A 121 -12.81 -18.14 -13.16
N THR A 122 -12.14 -19.29 -13.18
CA THR A 122 -12.81 -20.59 -13.29
C THR A 122 -13.47 -20.93 -11.94
N SER A 123 -14.31 -21.98 -11.91
CA SER A 123 -14.98 -22.47 -10.70
C SER A 123 -14.02 -22.80 -9.53
N GLU A 124 -12.78 -23.11 -9.85
CA GLU A 124 -11.77 -23.56 -8.89
C GLU A 124 -10.89 -22.41 -8.39
N MET A 125 -10.85 -21.27 -9.11
CA MET A 125 -10.05 -20.10 -8.76
C MET A 125 -10.72 -19.27 -7.69
N ASN A 126 -9.95 -18.90 -6.67
CA ASN A 126 -10.35 -17.97 -5.62
C ASN A 126 -9.10 -17.28 -5.01
N TRP A 127 -9.30 -16.24 -4.21
CA TRP A 127 -8.18 -15.50 -3.63
C TRP A 127 -7.37 -16.28 -2.60
N ASN A 128 -7.92 -17.34 -2.00
CA ASN A 128 -7.19 -18.16 -1.03
C ASN A 128 -6.14 -19.04 -1.70
N ASN A 129 -6.37 -19.43 -2.95
CA ASN A 129 -5.43 -20.26 -3.72
C ASN A 129 -4.58 -19.47 -4.74
N TYR A 130 -4.63 -18.12 -4.69
CA TYR A 130 -3.72 -17.26 -5.47
C TYR A 130 -2.25 -17.47 -5.08
N GLY A 131 -1.42 -17.72 -6.08
CA GLY A 131 0.01 -18.00 -5.92
C GLY A 131 0.34 -19.47 -5.65
N THR A 132 -0.66 -20.33 -5.51
CA THR A 132 -0.49 -21.79 -5.37
C THR A 132 -1.22 -22.57 -6.45
N TYR A 133 -2.44 -22.22 -6.79
CA TYR A 133 -3.22 -22.82 -7.84
C TYR A 133 -3.22 -21.99 -9.13
N TRP A 134 -3.36 -20.66 -9.01
CA TRP A 134 -3.35 -19.72 -10.13
C TRP A 134 -2.49 -18.50 -9.84
N GLU A 135 -2.07 -17.83 -10.90
CA GLU A 135 -1.23 -16.64 -10.89
C GLU A 135 -1.79 -15.60 -11.85
N ILE A 136 -1.42 -14.33 -11.63
CA ILE A 136 -1.72 -13.25 -12.57
C ILE A 136 -0.66 -13.26 -13.65
N ASP A 137 -1.06 -13.39 -14.89
CA ASP A 137 -0.19 -13.35 -16.07
C ASP A 137 -0.49 -12.13 -16.95
N HIS A 138 0.42 -11.80 -17.88
CA HIS A 138 0.18 -10.79 -18.91
C HIS A 138 -0.19 -11.49 -20.23
N ILE A 139 -1.37 -11.16 -20.79
CA ILE A 139 -1.86 -11.70 -22.07
C ILE A 139 -0.78 -11.52 -23.15
N TYR A 140 -0.33 -10.26 -23.32
CA TYR A 140 0.84 -9.95 -24.13
C TYR A 140 2.06 -9.78 -23.21
N PRO A 141 3.11 -10.61 -23.34
CA PRO A 141 4.22 -10.63 -22.42
C PRO A 141 4.98 -9.30 -22.35
N LEU A 142 5.34 -8.86 -21.13
CA LEU A 142 6.13 -7.64 -20.91
C LEU A 142 7.49 -7.69 -21.65
N SER A 143 8.11 -8.87 -21.75
CA SER A 143 9.37 -9.08 -22.47
C SER A 143 9.26 -8.82 -23.99
N LYS A 144 8.06 -8.74 -24.52
CA LYS A 144 7.75 -8.45 -25.92
C LYS A 144 7.11 -7.06 -26.10
N GLY A 145 7.18 -6.19 -25.11
CA GLY A 145 6.61 -4.84 -25.16
C GLY A 145 5.16 -4.76 -24.66
N GLY A 146 4.65 -5.77 -23.96
CA GLY A 146 3.35 -5.72 -23.32
C GLY A 146 3.27 -4.64 -22.25
N SER A 147 2.07 -4.09 -22.02
CA SER A 147 1.82 -3.05 -21.03
C SER A 147 1.53 -3.63 -19.65
N PHE A 148 1.73 -2.81 -18.62
CA PHE A 148 1.27 -3.08 -17.26
C PHE A 148 -0.23 -2.81 -17.05
N HIS A 149 -0.95 -2.35 -18.08
CA HIS A 149 -2.36 -2.01 -18.00
C HIS A 149 -3.21 -3.22 -17.59
N TYR A 150 -4.22 -3.00 -16.76
CA TYR A 150 -5.03 -4.08 -16.18
C TYR A 150 -5.70 -4.97 -17.22
N THR A 151 -6.08 -4.40 -18.37
CA THR A 151 -6.69 -5.18 -19.48
C THR A 151 -5.73 -6.16 -20.13
N ASN A 152 -4.41 -5.98 -19.92
CA ASN A 152 -3.39 -6.94 -20.36
C ASN A 152 -3.11 -8.00 -19.29
N THR A 153 -4.01 -8.21 -18.33
CA THR A 153 -3.83 -9.20 -17.26
C THR A 153 -4.93 -10.25 -17.29
N GLN A 154 -4.57 -11.47 -16.96
CA GLN A 154 -5.45 -12.62 -16.87
C GLN A 154 -5.04 -13.53 -15.72
N PRO A 155 -5.97 -14.28 -15.09
CA PRO A 155 -5.64 -15.37 -14.21
C PRO A 155 -5.34 -16.62 -15.04
N LEU A 156 -4.22 -17.28 -14.77
CA LEU A 156 -3.90 -18.60 -15.33
C LEU A 156 -3.54 -19.56 -14.19
N THR A 157 -3.85 -20.83 -14.33
CA THR A 157 -3.30 -21.84 -13.44
C THR A 157 -1.76 -21.82 -13.52
N VAL A 158 -1.09 -22.25 -12.47
CA VAL A 158 0.39 -22.30 -12.44
C VAL A 158 0.91 -23.11 -13.64
N ILE A 159 0.23 -24.21 -14.00
CA ILE A 159 0.61 -25.06 -15.13
C ILE A 159 0.44 -24.31 -16.46
N GLU A 160 -0.70 -23.66 -16.68
CA GLU A 160 -0.95 -22.85 -17.87
C GLU A 160 0.05 -21.71 -18.00
N ASN A 161 0.33 -21.00 -16.89
CA ASN A 161 1.28 -19.89 -16.87
C ASN A 161 2.70 -20.36 -17.25
N GLN A 162 3.13 -21.50 -16.72
CA GLN A 162 4.42 -22.11 -17.08
C GLN A 162 4.45 -22.56 -18.56
N THR A 163 3.38 -23.17 -19.04
CA THR A 163 3.26 -23.62 -20.44
C THR A 163 3.26 -22.45 -21.42
N LYS A 164 2.54 -21.39 -21.07
CA LYS A 164 2.51 -20.14 -21.84
C LYS A 164 3.89 -19.48 -21.88
N SER A 165 4.59 -19.40 -20.73
CA SER A 165 5.88 -18.72 -20.64
C SER A 165 5.81 -17.29 -21.24
N ASN A 166 6.67 -16.96 -22.20
CA ASN A 166 6.67 -15.68 -22.93
C ASN A 166 5.96 -15.75 -24.30
N LYS A 167 5.11 -16.73 -24.53
CA LYS A 167 4.34 -16.82 -25.77
C LYS A 167 3.09 -15.96 -25.69
N ILE A 168 2.65 -15.45 -26.83
CA ILE A 168 1.31 -14.86 -26.95
C ILE A 168 0.36 -16.03 -27.10
N TRP A 169 -0.57 -16.17 -26.15
CA TRP A 169 -1.62 -17.17 -26.24
C TRP A 169 -2.78 -16.57 -27.03
N GLN A 170 -3.10 -17.18 -28.17
CA GLN A 170 -4.33 -16.89 -28.89
C GLN A 170 -5.34 -17.93 -28.39
N ASN A 171 -6.37 -17.50 -27.69
CA ASN A 171 -7.56 -18.33 -27.40
C ASN A 171 -8.37 -18.51 -28.67
#